data_8c7352f8a9a3096ee6cd6fe5905cd1bf
#
_entry.id   8c7352f8a9a3096ee6cd6fe5905cd1bf
#
_cell.length_a   1.000
_cell.length_b   1.000
_cell.length_c   1.000
_cell.angle_alpha   90.00
_cell.angle_beta   90.00
_cell.angle_gamma   90.00
#
_symmetry.space_group_name_H-M   'P 1'
#
loop_
_entity.id
_entity.type
_entity.pdbx_description
1 polymer ?
#
loop_
_entity_poly.entity_id
_entity_poly.type
_entity_poly.pdbx_seq_one_letter_code
_entity_poly.pdbx_strand_id
1 'polypeptide(L)' 'MLISARLKEGPQFRRGCIAVASSSDLENWEVGPPLSSGMLTHCPECPELFKLGDWWYLIESRYSERMQTIYRVAPSPDGP' A
#
# COMPACT_ATOMS: atom_id res chain seq x y z
N MET A 1 1.60 3.09 -10.11
CA MET A 1 0.66 1.96 -9.90
C MET A 1 0.82 1.40 -8.50
N LEU A 2 -0.27 1.21 -7.81
CA LEU A 2 -0.27 0.53 -6.51
C LEU A 2 -0.62 -0.94 -6.71
N ILE A 3 0.04 -1.81 -5.96
CA ILE A 3 -0.10 -3.25 -6.10
C ILE A 3 -0.25 -3.87 -4.71
N SER A 4 -1.30 -4.65 -4.52
CA SER A 4 -1.43 -5.50 -3.34
C SER A 4 -0.37 -6.60 -3.41
N ALA A 5 0.48 -6.68 -2.40
CA ALA A 5 1.65 -7.54 -2.42
C ALA A 5 1.96 -8.11 -1.04
N ARG A 6 2.99 -8.94 -0.97
CA ARG A 6 3.50 -9.51 0.28
C ARG A 6 5.02 -9.44 0.32
N LEU A 7 5.55 -9.09 1.47
CA LEU A 7 6.97 -9.14 1.72
C LEU A 7 7.47 -10.58 1.70
N LYS A 8 8.72 -10.77 1.30
CA LYS A 8 9.36 -12.10 1.28
C LYS A 8 9.59 -12.64 2.68
N GLU A 9 9.87 -11.76 3.62
CA GLU A 9 10.23 -12.09 4.99
C GLU A 9 9.26 -11.47 6.00
N GLY A 10 9.31 -11.97 7.23
CA GLY A 10 8.46 -11.53 8.31
C GLY A 10 7.44 -12.58 8.75
N PRO A 11 6.60 -12.27 9.74
CA PRO A 11 5.55 -13.18 10.21
C PRO A 11 4.60 -13.57 9.09
N GLN A 12 4.32 -14.86 8.91
CA GLN A 12 3.61 -15.42 7.77
C GLN A 12 2.28 -14.72 7.44
N PHE A 13 1.50 -14.37 8.45
CA PHE A 13 0.17 -13.75 8.27
C PHE A 13 0.18 -12.23 8.36
N ARG A 14 1.38 -11.61 8.42
CA ARG A 14 1.53 -10.16 8.56
C ARG A 14 2.48 -9.54 7.54
N ARG A 15 2.68 -10.21 6.41
CA ARG A 15 3.58 -9.75 5.35
C ARG A 15 2.90 -8.91 4.26
N GLY A 16 1.63 -8.58 4.43
CA GLY A 16 0.92 -7.76 3.47
C GLY A 16 1.55 -6.38 3.32
N CYS A 17 1.67 -5.91 2.10
CA CYS A 17 2.17 -4.58 1.79
C CYS A 17 1.50 -4.01 0.55
N ILE A 18 1.60 -2.69 0.40
CA ILE A 18 1.26 -2.01 -0.83
C ILE A 18 2.56 -1.68 -1.54
N ALA A 19 2.83 -2.38 -2.63
CA ALA A 19 3.97 -2.10 -3.49
C ALA A 19 3.65 -0.96 -4.46
N VAL A 20 4.70 -0.25 -4.86
CA VAL A 20 4.59 0.85 -5.82
C VAL A 20 5.45 0.52 -7.02
N ALA A 21 4.87 0.61 -8.20
CA ALA A 21 5.60 0.58 -9.45
C ALA A 21 5.36 1.88 -10.22
N SER A 22 6.41 2.43 -10.79
CA SER A 22 6.38 3.65 -11.58
C SER A 22 6.86 3.42 -13.01
N SER A 23 6.31 4.18 -13.95
CA SER A 23 6.66 4.12 -15.35
C SER A 23 6.47 5.49 -15.99
N SER A 24 7.33 5.83 -16.96
CA SER A 24 7.17 7.02 -17.80
C SER A 24 6.47 6.73 -19.13
N ASP A 25 6.35 5.46 -19.52
CA ASP A 25 5.82 5.04 -20.84
C ASP A 25 4.68 4.01 -20.75
N LEU A 26 4.33 3.54 -19.54
CA LEU A 26 3.34 2.50 -19.27
C LEU A 26 3.70 1.10 -19.80
N GLU A 27 4.92 0.92 -20.30
CA GLU A 27 5.42 -0.36 -20.79
C GLU A 27 6.54 -0.90 -19.91
N ASN A 28 7.49 -0.03 -19.53
CA ASN A 28 8.63 -0.37 -18.66
C ASN A 28 8.34 0.16 -17.25
N TRP A 29 8.39 -0.72 -16.27
CA TRP A 29 8.02 -0.42 -14.88
C TRP A 29 9.16 -0.67 -13.92
N GLU A 30 9.36 0.24 -12.98
CA GLU A 30 10.28 0.09 -11.87
C GLU A 30 9.50 -0.10 -10.57
N VAL A 31 9.87 -1.13 -9.81
CA VAL A 31 9.28 -1.39 -8.49
C VAL A 31 10.15 -0.72 -7.44
N GLY A 32 9.55 0.20 -6.71
CA GLY A 32 10.18 0.89 -5.60
C GLY A 32 9.96 0.21 -4.25
N PRO A 33 10.40 0.85 -3.17
CA PRO A 33 10.09 0.39 -1.82
C PRO A 33 8.57 0.34 -1.60
N PRO A 34 8.08 -0.55 -0.72
CA PRO A 34 6.66 -0.60 -0.42
C PRO A 34 6.18 0.69 0.24
N LEU A 35 5.04 1.19 -0.19
CA LEU A 35 4.41 2.38 0.37
C LEU A 35 3.88 2.12 1.78
N SER A 36 3.38 0.93 2.01
CA SER A 36 2.86 0.50 3.31
C SER A 36 3.27 -0.95 3.55
N SER A 37 3.98 -1.17 4.64
CA SER A 37 4.50 -2.49 5.02
C SER A 37 4.52 -2.70 6.53
N GLY A 38 3.59 -2.09 7.25
CA GLY A 38 3.58 -2.08 8.71
C GLY A 38 3.30 -3.41 9.40
N MET A 39 3.35 -4.53 8.70
CA MET A 39 3.07 -5.87 9.22
C MET A 39 1.72 -5.99 9.94
N LEU A 40 0.74 -5.22 9.49
CA LEU A 40 -0.57 -5.14 10.13
C LEU A 40 -1.59 -6.12 9.56
N THR A 41 -1.34 -6.63 8.36
CA THR A 41 -2.32 -7.45 7.65
C THR A 41 -1.64 -8.52 6.80
N HIS A 42 -2.37 -9.59 6.54
CA HIS A 42 -1.91 -10.67 5.66
C HIS A 42 -1.86 -10.22 4.20
N CYS A 43 -2.89 -9.55 3.73
CA CYS A 43 -2.98 -9.03 2.37
C CYS A 43 -3.90 -7.80 2.34
N PRO A 44 -3.36 -6.60 2.17
CA PRO A 44 -4.18 -5.43 1.90
C PRO A 44 -4.72 -5.52 0.47
N GLU A 45 -5.93 -5.04 0.25
CA GLU A 45 -6.58 -5.09 -1.07
C GLU A 45 -7.14 -3.74 -1.48
N CYS A 46 -7.33 -3.58 -2.79
CA CYS A 46 -7.92 -2.40 -3.40
C CYS A 46 -7.31 -1.08 -2.91
N PRO A 47 -5.98 -0.93 -2.96
CA PRO A 47 -5.36 0.30 -2.49
C PRO A 47 -5.70 1.49 -3.40
N GLU A 48 -5.99 2.61 -2.78
CA GLU A 48 -6.22 3.87 -3.46
C GLU A 48 -5.46 4.99 -2.75
N LEU A 49 -4.71 5.77 -3.53
CA LEU A 49 -3.92 6.90 -3.03
C LEU A 49 -4.41 8.18 -3.68
N PHE A 50 -4.79 9.16 -2.88
CA PHE A 50 -5.25 10.45 -3.37
C PHE A 50 -4.91 11.58 -2.42
N LYS A 51 -4.93 12.81 -2.94
CA LYS A 51 -4.72 14.03 -2.16
C LYS A 51 -6.06 14.71 -1.89
N LEU A 52 -6.25 15.10 -0.64
CA LEU A 52 -7.40 15.89 -0.23
C LEU A 52 -6.91 17.02 0.69
N GLY A 53 -7.09 18.27 0.23
CA GLY A 53 -6.47 19.41 0.91
C GLY A 53 -4.95 19.33 0.87
N ASP A 54 -4.31 19.45 2.03
CA ASP A 54 -2.85 19.39 2.17
C ASP A 54 -2.33 17.99 2.53
N TRP A 55 -3.20 16.99 2.57
CA TRP A 55 -2.89 15.65 3.02
C TRP A 55 -3.12 14.58 1.96
N TRP A 56 -2.26 13.57 1.98
CA TRP A 56 -2.41 12.37 1.17
C TRP A 56 -3.06 11.27 2.00
N TYR A 57 -4.00 10.56 1.38
CA TYR A 57 -4.73 9.45 1.99
C TYR A 57 -4.44 8.18 1.21
N LEU A 58 -4.04 7.13 1.92
CA LEU A 58 -3.97 5.78 1.41
C LEU A 58 -5.12 4.99 2.03
N ILE A 59 -6.03 4.51 1.21
CA ILE A 59 -7.16 3.67 1.64
C ILE A 59 -6.89 2.25 1.18
N GLU A 60 -7.19 1.29 2.03
CA GLU A 60 -7.06 -0.13 1.71
C GLU A 60 -8.12 -0.95 2.45
N SER A 61 -8.48 -2.11 1.88
CA SER A 61 -9.39 -3.07 2.51
C SER A 61 -8.60 -4.17 3.21
N ARG A 62 -9.07 -4.60 4.37
CA ARG A 62 -8.53 -5.74 5.14
C ARG A 62 -9.61 -6.81 5.26
N TYR A 63 -9.25 -8.03 4.90
CA TYR A 63 -10.17 -9.19 5.01
C TYR A 63 -9.66 -10.26 5.96
N SER A 64 -8.36 -10.44 6.03
CA SER A 64 -7.75 -11.58 6.72
C SER A 64 -7.91 -11.57 8.23
N GLU A 65 -7.91 -10.38 8.83
CA GLU A 65 -8.06 -10.22 10.28
C GLU A 65 -9.46 -9.76 10.64
N ARG A 66 -9.99 -8.86 9.84
CA ARG A 66 -11.29 -8.23 10.06
C ARG A 66 -11.73 -7.52 8.79
N MET A 67 -12.98 -7.72 8.38
CA MET A 67 -13.54 -7.00 7.24
C MET A 67 -13.73 -5.53 7.59
N GLN A 68 -12.84 -4.68 7.09
CA GLN A 68 -12.94 -3.22 7.25
C GLN A 68 -12.10 -2.49 6.21
N THR A 69 -12.49 -1.27 5.96
CA THR A 69 -11.69 -0.30 5.21
C THR A 69 -10.87 0.49 6.21
N ILE A 70 -9.58 0.60 5.98
CA ILE A 70 -8.68 1.41 6.79
C ILE A 70 -8.06 2.50 5.94
N TYR A 71 -7.61 3.56 6.57
CA TYR A 71 -6.88 4.62 5.87
C TYR A 71 -5.67 5.08 6.68
N ARG A 72 -4.71 5.64 5.95
CA ARG A 72 -3.52 6.29 6.50
C ARG A 72 -3.42 7.68 5.92
N VAL A 73 -2.84 8.59 6.65
CA VAL A 73 -2.70 9.98 6.25
C VAL A 73 -1.24 10.41 6.36
N ALA A 74 -0.73 11.12 5.37
CA ALA A 74 0.62 11.62 5.37
C ALA A 74 0.72 12.97 4.63
N PRO A 75 1.75 13.81 4.91
CA PRO A 75 1.95 15.06 4.20
C PRO A 75 2.50 14.87 2.78
N SER A 76 2.99 13.69 2.44
CA SER A 76 3.51 13.38 1.12
C SER A 76 2.96 12.04 0.60
N PRO A 77 2.96 11.81 -0.73
CA PRO A 77 2.48 10.55 -1.30
C PRO A 77 3.37 9.34 -0.96
N ASP A 78 4.60 9.59 -0.54
CA ASP A 78 5.55 8.54 -0.17
C ASP A 78 5.39 8.05 1.27
N GLY A 79 4.42 8.63 1.96
CA GLY A 79 4.10 8.29 3.33
C GLY A 79 4.86 9.13 4.37
N PRO A 80 4.76 8.74 5.63
CA PRO A 80 5.47 9.43 6.71
C PRO A 80 6.96 9.11 6.70
#